data_024075b973f1e6cb9b80e9f1d2a0e5fd
#
_entry.id   024075b973f1e6cb9b80e9f1d2a0e5fd
#
_cell.length_a   1.000
_cell.length_b   1.000
_cell.length_c   1.000
_cell.angle_alpha   90.00
_cell.angle_beta   90.00
_cell.angle_gamma   90.00
#
_symmetry.space_group_name_H-M   'P 1'
#
loop_
_entity.id
_entity.type
_entity.pdbx_description
1 polymer ?
#
loop_
_entity_poly.entity_id
_entity_poly.type
_entity_poly.pdbx_seq_one_letter_code
_entity_poly.pdbx_strand_id
1 'polypeptide(L)'
;MKEKHIQLAGIILTLVYGIFIVWLYWAEPKNLGEVSTKAQTTIENVATKGQIVIGTYEVDKAKFTDGLTAFRQENFIVARDNFEKADPERRDAKTQFYIAYSFYRQGFGKVYNDDALFKQGLEQINRVIALDKNFKSDDANLQLKTPVELKNEFEEGLKVTASDFNPFKVLRERK
;
A
#
# COMPACT_ATOMS: atom_id res chain seq x y z
N MET A 1 -0.96 7.94 61.20
CA MET A 1 -0.97 8.94 60.08
C MET A 1 -0.08 8.53 58.87
N LYS A 2 0.98 7.78 59.06
CA LYS A 2 1.90 7.41 57.97
C LYS A 2 1.30 6.44 56.91
N GLU A 3 0.43 5.52 57.32
CA GLU A 3 -0.16 4.51 56.36
C GLU A 3 -1.08 5.13 55.30
N LYS A 4 -1.87 6.16 55.70
CA LYS A 4 -2.77 6.83 54.74
C LYS A 4 -2.02 7.58 53.65
N HIS A 5 -0.83 8.10 53.95
CA HIS A 5 0.01 8.78 52.95
C HIS A 5 0.68 7.80 52.01
N ILE A 6 1.01 6.58 52.47
CA ILE A 6 1.58 5.52 51.63
C ILE A 6 0.51 4.99 50.65
N GLN A 7 -0.72 4.79 51.13
CA GLN A 7 -1.84 4.38 50.28
C GLN A 7 -2.18 5.45 49.24
N LEU A 8 -2.19 6.73 49.63
CA LEU A 8 -2.45 7.83 48.72
C LEU A 8 -1.34 7.94 47.64
N ALA A 9 -0.08 7.79 48.04
CA ALA A 9 1.05 7.78 47.10
C ALA A 9 0.97 6.64 46.09
N GLY A 10 0.55 5.43 46.52
CA GLY A 10 0.34 4.29 45.65
C GLY A 10 -0.74 4.53 44.59
N ILE A 11 -1.87 5.12 45.00
CA ILE A 11 -2.97 5.44 44.09
C ILE A 11 -2.53 6.47 43.04
N ILE A 12 -1.82 7.53 43.49
CA ILE A 12 -1.31 8.55 42.56
C ILE A 12 -0.32 7.96 41.57
N LEU A 13 0.59 7.09 42.01
CA LEU A 13 1.56 6.46 41.15
C LEU A 13 0.87 5.58 40.08
N THR A 14 -0.16 4.82 40.47
CA THR A 14 -0.93 3.97 39.55
C THR A 14 -1.68 4.81 38.53
N LEU A 15 -2.26 5.93 38.91
CA LEU A 15 -2.94 6.84 38.00
C LEU A 15 -1.97 7.48 36.98
N VAL A 16 -0.82 7.94 37.46
CA VAL A 16 0.22 8.51 36.58
C VAL A 16 0.72 7.49 35.58
N TYR A 17 0.94 6.24 36.03
CA TYR A 17 1.36 5.14 35.15
C TYR A 17 0.28 4.79 34.13
N GLY A 18 -0.99 4.77 34.54
CA GLY A 18 -2.12 4.53 33.61
C GLY A 18 -2.22 5.63 32.53
N ILE A 19 -2.10 6.89 32.92
CA ILE A 19 -2.09 8.02 31.99
C ILE A 19 -0.89 7.94 31.03
N PHE A 20 0.29 7.54 31.55
CA PHE A 20 1.49 7.36 30.74
C PHE A 20 1.35 6.24 29.69
N ILE A 21 0.71 5.11 30.04
CA ILE A 21 0.42 4.03 29.07
C ILE A 21 -0.55 4.51 28.00
N VAL A 22 -1.63 5.22 28.38
CA VAL A 22 -2.59 5.78 27.41
C VAL A 22 -1.89 6.79 26.50
N TRP A 23 -1.00 7.62 27.05
CA TRP A 23 -0.23 8.57 26.28
C TRP A 23 0.75 7.88 25.31
N LEU A 24 1.44 6.80 25.75
CA LEU A 24 2.29 5.99 24.87
C LEU A 24 1.48 5.36 23.72
N TYR A 25 0.29 4.85 24.01
CA TYR A 25 -0.58 4.26 23.00
C TYR A 25 -1.10 5.29 21.97
N TRP A 26 -1.29 6.54 22.43
CA TRP A 26 -1.64 7.64 21.54
C TRP A 26 -0.45 8.27 20.83
N ALA A 27 0.71 8.21 21.44
CA ALA A 27 1.97 8.74 20.90
C ALA A 27 2.71 7.74 20.01
N GLU A 28 2.25 6.48 19.90
CA GLU A 28 2.79 5.57 18.91
C GLU A 28 2.68 6.22 17.53
N PRO A 29 3.81 6.56 16.89
CA PRO A 29 3.80 7.08 15.54
C PRO A 29 3.25 5.96 14.63
N LYS A 30 2.03 6.12 14.16
CA LYS A 30 1.33 5.18 13.27
C LYS A 30 2.10 4.87 11.98
N ASN A 31 3.30 5.41 11.83
CA ASN A 31 4.07 5.44 10.59
C ASN A 31 5.58 5.24 10.75
N LEU A 32 6.07 4.49 11.74
CA LEU A 32 7.51 4.16 11.82
C LEU A 32 7.99 3.38 10.58
N GLY A 33 7.13 2.56 9.99
CA GLY A 33 7.40 1.90 8.71
C GLY A 33 7.48 2.89 7.54
N GLU A 34 6.61 3.90 7.49
CA GLU A 34 6.62 4.92 6.43
C GLU A 34 7.81 5.87 6.51
N VAL A 35 8.27 6.22 7.71
CA VAL A 35 9.44 7.10 7.89
C VAL A 35 10.72 6.40 7.45
N SER A 36 10.86 5.11 7.77
CA SER A 36 12.01 4.31 7.32
C SER A 36 12.00 4.13 5.79
N THR A 37 10.85 3.83 5.21
CA THR A 37 10.69 3.66 3.76
C THR A 37 10.90 4.98 3.01
N LYS A 38 10.37 6.10 3.53
CA LYS A 38 10.58 7.44 2.94
C LYS A 38 12.03 7.90 3.02
N ALA A 39 12.75 7.59 4.09
CA ALA A 39 14.17 7.92 4.22
C ALA A 39 15.05 7.14 3.24
N GLN A 40 14.80 5.83 3.08
CA GLN A 40 15.51 4.99 2.12
C GLN A 40 15.19 5.38 0.67
N THR A 41 13.92 5.59 0.32
CA THR A 41 13.52 6.06 -1.01
C THR A 41 14.08 7.43 -1.34
N THR A 42 14.25 8.32 -0.37
CA THR A 42 14.85 9.64 -0.61
C THR A 42 16.34 9.53 -0.95
N ILE A 43 17.09 8.66 -0.27
CA ILE A 43 18.53 8.46 -0.53
C ILE A 43 18.74 7.77 -1.88
N GLU A 44 17.96 6.73 -2.20
CA GLU A 44 18.03 6.03 -3.48
C GLU A 44 17.56 6.90 -4.65
N ASN A 45 16.52 7.73 -4.46
CA ASN A 45 16.05 8.68 -5.47
C ASN A 45 17.09 9.77 -5.80
N VAL A 46 17.93 10.17 -4.84
CA VAL A 46 19.03 11.11 -5.09
C VAL A 46 20.13 10.44 -5.90
N ALA A 47 20.45 9.17 -5.65
CA ALA A 47 21.42 8.41 -6.44
C ALA A 47 20.92 8.17 -7.88
N THR A 48 19.63 7.87 -8.06
CA THR A 48 19.02 7.65 -9.38
C THR A 48 18.85 8.95 -10.16
N LYS A 49 18.53 10.07 -9.50
CA LYS A 49 18.46 11.40 -10.14
C LYS A 49 19.80 11.86 -10.73
N GLY A 50 20.93 11.42 -10.17
CA GLY A 50 22.25 11.70 -10.74
C GLY A 50 22.47 11.06 -12.11
N GLN A 51 21.77 9.98 -12.45
CA GLN A 51 21.84 9.31 -13.76
C GLN A 51 20.88 9.92 -14.81
N ILE A 52 19.86 10.67 -14.38
CA ILE A 52 18.80 11.21 -15.24
C ILE A 52 19.22 12.49 -15.99
N VAL A 53 20.34 13.10 -15.65
CA VAL A 53 20.73 14.42 -16.17
C VAL A 53 21.16 14.42 -17.66
N ILE A 54 21.40 13.24 -18.30
CA ILE A 54 21.88 13.18 -19.69
C ILE A 54 21.23 12.06 -20.53
N GLY A 55 20.09 11.49 -20.13
CA GLY A 55 19.50 10.35 -20.86
C GLY A 55 17.99 10.36 -20.95
N THR A 56 17.46 9.70 -21.96
CA THR A 56 16.06 9.32 -22.03
C THR A 56 15.69 8.57 -20.74
N TYR A 57 14.60 8.96 -20.06
CA TYR A 57 14.11 8.26 -18.89
C TYR A 57 13.95 6.77 -19.19
N GLU A 58 14.59 5.92 -18.42
CA GLU A 58 14.47 4.47 -18.56
C GLU A 58 14.18 3.84 -17.19
N VAL A 59 13.24 2.91 -17.17
CA VAL A 59 12.89 2.12 -15.99
C VAL A 59 14.05 1.20 -15.60
N ASP A 60 14.37 1.11 -14.32
CA ASP A 60 15.34 0.13 -13.82
C ASP A 60 14.80 -1.30 -13.98
N LYS A 61 15.32 -2.00 -15.00
CA LYS A 61 14.86 -3.35 -15.36
C LYS A 61 15.15 -4.39 -14.28
N ALA A 62 16.21 -4.22 -13.51
CA ALA A 62 16.56 -5.14 -12.43
C ALA A 62 15.53 -5.01 -11.30
N LYS A 63 15.26 -3.79 -10.85
CA LYS A 63 14.23 -3.52 -9.83
C LYS A 63 12.83 -3.91 -10.29
N PHE A 64 12.49 -3.67 -11.55
CA PHE A 64 11.22 -4.12 -12.10
C PHE A 64 11.08 -5.65 -12.05
N THR A 65 12.15 -6.39 -12.38
CA THR A 65 12.17 -7.86 -12.32
C THR A 65 12.04 -8.38 -10.89
N ASP A 66 12.73 -7.73 -9.93
CA ASP A 66 12.60 -8.04 -8.50
C ASP A 66 11.15 -7.80 -8.03
N GLY A 67 10.53 -6.70 -8.47
CA GLY A 67 9.13 -6.40 -8.22
C GLY A 67 8.18 -7.46 -8.77
N LEU A 68 8.39 -7.91 -10.01
CA LEU A 68 7.60 -8.99 -10.61
C LEU A 68 7.75 -10.32 -9.85
N THR A 69 8.96 -10.62 -9.39
CA THR A 69 9.22 -11.84 -8.61
C THR A 69 8.46 -11.79 -7.28
N ALA A 70 8.54 -10.68 -6.55
CA ALA A 70 7.81 -10.48 -5.32
C ALA A 70 6.28 -10.50 -5.53
N PHE A 71 5.80 -9.89 -6.63
CA PHE A 71 4.39 -9.90 -7.00
C PHE A 71 3.85 -11.31 -7.23
N ARG A 72 4.60 -12.16 -7.95
CA ARG A 72 4.25 -13.55 -8.20
C ARG A 72 4.28 -14.42 -6.95
N GLN A 73 5.11 -14.06 -5.99
CA GLN A 73 5.16 -14.67 -4.64
C GLN A 73 4.10 -14.12 -3.68
N GLU A 74 3.20 -13.28 -4.16
CA GLU A 74 2.17 -12.58 -3.38
C GLU A 74 2.72 -11.67 -2.27
N ASN A 75 3.99 -11.32 -2.32
CA ASN A 75 4.59 -10.33 -1.42
C ASN A 75 4.39 -8.92 -1.98
N PHE A 76 3.14 -8.44 -1.90
CA PHE A 76 2.73 -7.20 -2.57
C PHE A 76 3.38 -5.94 -2.00
N ILE A 77 3.77 -5.94 -0.72
CA ILE A 77 4.49 -4.80 -0.12
C ILE A 77 5.87 -4.67 -0.74
N VAL A 78 6.63 -5.75 -0.78
CA VAL A 78 7.98 -5.78 -1.38
C VAL A 78 7.91 -5.56 -2.90
N ALA A 79 6.85 -6.06 -3.55
CA ALA A 79 6.62 -5.82 -4.97
C ALA A 79 6.49 -4.33 -5.27
N ARG A 80 5.63 -3.61 -4.52
CA ARG A 80 5.45 -2.16 -4.69
C ARG A 80 6.72 -1.38 -4.42
N ASP A 81 7.46 -1.71 -3.36
CA ASP A 81 8.73 -1.06 -3.05
C ASP A 81 9.74 -1.19 -4.20
N ASN A 82 9.86 -2.38 -4.79
CA ASN A 82 10.74 -2.59 -5.94
C ASN A 82 10.23 -1.87 -7.21
N PHE A 83 8.92 -1.87 -7.47
CA PHE A 83 8.37 -1.13 -8.59
C PHE A 83 8.53 0.39 -8.45
N GLU A 84 8.37 0.94 -7.24
CA GLU A 84 8.64 2.36 -6.98
C GLU A 84 10.11 2.72 -7.19
N LYS A 85 11.03 1.82 -6.84
CA LYS A 85 12.46 1.96 -7.13
C LYS A 85 12.77 1.83 -8.61
N ALA A 86 12.03 1.00 -9.34
CA ALA A 86 12.17 0.84 -10.77
C ALA A 86 11.74 2.07 -11.56
N ASP A 87 10.68 2.75 -11.11
CA ASP A 87 10.10 3.93 -11.75
C ASP A 87 9.92 5.09 -10.75
N PRO A 88 11.03 5.69 -10.25
CA PRO A 88 10.98 6.73 -9.22
C PRO A 88 10.29 8.02 -9.68
N GLU A 89 10.28 8.29 -10.98
CA GLU A 89 9.58 9.44 -11.55
C GLU A 89 8.11 9.15 -11.87
N ARG A 90 7.67 7.90 -11.71
CA ARG A 90 6.29 7.46 -11.95
C ARG A 90 5.79 7.77 -13.35
N ARG A 91 6.62 7.50 -14.35
CA ARG A 91 6.37 7.81 -15.76
C ARG A 91 6.06 6.58 -16.62
N ASP A 92 6.35 5.38 -16.12
CA ASP A 92 6.09 4.13 -16.86
C ASP A 92 4.72 3.55 -16.50
N ALA A 93 3.78 3.58 -17.43
CA ALA A 93 2.43 3.08 -17.25
C ALA A 93 2.40 1.60 -16.83
N LYS A 94 3.33 0.77 -17.33
CA LYS A 94 3.42 -0.65 -16.99
C LYS A 94 3.80 -0.84 -15.52
N THR A 95 4.84 -0.17 -15.05
CA THR A 95 5.29 -0.26 -13.66
C THR A 95 4.21 0.25 -12.71
N GLN A 96 3.62 1.41 -13.01
CA GLN A 96 2.56 2.01 -12.21
C GLN A 96 1.30 1.13 -12.18
N PHE A 97 1.01 0.40 -13.26
CA PHE A 97 -0.09 -0.56 -13.31
C PHE A 97 0.14 -1.74 -12.36
N TYR A 98 1.36 -2.30 -12.28
CA TYR A 98 1.68 -3.36 -11.32
C TYR A 98 1.61 -2.89 -9.87
N ILE A 99 1.96 -1.63 -9.59
CA ILE A 99 1.76 -1.03 -8.26
C ILE A 99 0.25 -1.02 -7.91
N ALA A 100 -0.60 -0.54 -8.82
CA ALA A 100 -2.05 -0.54 -8.62
C ALA A 100 -2.60 -1.97 -8.44
N TYR A 101 -2.17 -2.89 -9.28
CA TYR A 101 -2.59 -4.29 -9.20
C TYR A 101 -2.16 -4.96 -7.89
N SER A 102 -1.00 -4.57 -7.36
CA SER A 102 -0.53 -5.06 -6.03
C SER A 102 -1.45 -4.61 -4.91
N PHE A 103 -1.97 -3.38 -4.95
CA PHE A 103 -2.99 -2.92 -4.00
C PHE A 103 -4.28 -3.73 -4.11
N TYR A 104 -4.74 -4.00 -5.33
CA TYR A 104 -5.93 -4.83 -5.56
C TYR A 104 -5.75 -6.24 -4.99
N ARG A 105 -4.66 -6.91 -5.35
CA ARG A 105 -4.38 -8.28 -4.88
C ARG A 105 -4.26 -8.38 -3.37
N GLN A 106 -3.61 -7.41 -2.73
CA GLN A 106 -3.45 -7.35 -1.29
C GLN A 106 -4.75 -7.01 -0.56
N GLY A 107 -5.52 -6.06 -1.09
CA GLY A 107 -6.74 -5.57 -0.47
C GLY A 107 -7.97 -6.44 -0.72
N PHE A 108 -7.88 -7.38 -1.66
CA PHE A 108 -9.00 -8.26 -1.98
C PHE A 108 -9.24 -9.26 -0.84
N GLY A 109 -10.44 -9.22 -0.26
CA GLY A 109 -10.91 -10.21 0.71
C GLY A 109 -12.09 -11.01 0.17
N LYS A 110 -12.18 -12.29 0.55
CA LYS A 110 -13.31 -13.16 0.15
C LYS A 110 -14.65 -12.69 0.70
N VAL A 111 -14.64 -12.03 1.85
CA VAL A 111 -15.84 -11.51 2.51
C VAL A 111 -15.90 -9.99 2.42
N TYR A 112 -14.83 -9.32 2.86
CA TYR A 112 -14.69 -7.86 2.82
C TYR A 112 -13.34 -7.48 2.23
N ASN A 113 -13.32 -6.40 1.44
CA ASN A 113 -12.08 -5.83 0.95
C ASN A 113 -11.46 -4.91 2.02
N ASP A 114 -10.16 -4.69 1.92
CA ASP A 114 -9.49 -3.62 2.66
C ASP A 114 -9.73 -2.29 1.93
N ASP A 115 -10.63 -1.48 2.47
CA ASP A 115 -11.00 -0.18 1.88
C ASP A 115 -9.83 0.79 1.76
N ALA A 116 -8.86 0.73 2.69
CA ALA A 116 -7.70 1.62 2.66
C ALA A 116 -6.79 1.26 1.47
N LEU A 117 -6.53 -0.02 1.27
CA LEU A 117 -5.75 -0.51 0.13
C LEU A 117 -6.48 -0.28 -1.19
N PHE A 118 -7.81 -0.46 -1.22
CA PHE A 118 -8.61 -0.21 -2.41
C PHE A 118 -8.64 1.27 -2.80
N LYS A 119 -8.72 2.20 -1.84
CA LYS A 119 -8.62 3.64 -2.10
C LYS A 119 -7.24 4.03 -2.65
N GLN A 120 -6.16 3.49 -2.07
CA GLN A 120 -4.80 3.71 -2.57
C GLN A 120 -4.64 3.16 -3.99
N GLY A 121 -5.17 1.96 -4.24
CA GLY A 121 -5.17 1.35 -5.57
C GLY A 121 -5.96 2.16 -6.59
N LEU A 122 -7.11 2.70 -6.21
CA LEU A 122 -7.94 3.56 -7.05
C LEU A 122 -7.22 4.87 -7.41
N GLU A 123 -6.55 5.49 -6.45
CA GLU A 123 -5.72 6.67 -6.72
C GLU A 123 -4.58 6.33 -7.69
N GLN A 124 -3.90 5.23 -7.46
CA GLN A 124 -2.79 4.79 -8.29
C GLN A 124 -3.23 4.46 -9.73
N ILE A 125 -4.37 3.75 -9.91
CA ILE A 125 -4.85 3.41 -11.25
C ILE A 125 -5.33 4.62 -12.04
N ASN A 126 -5.86 5.65 -11.37
CA ASN A 126 -6.19 6.91 -12.02
C ASN A 126 -4.94 7.62 -12.57
N ARG A 127 -3.78 7.50 -11.90
CA ARG A 127 -2.49 7.99 -12.43
C ARG A 127 -2.07 7.22 -13.68
N VAL A 128 -2.25 5.89 -13.69
CA VAL A 128 -1.96 5.08 -14.89
C VAL A 128 -2.82 5.53 -16.07
N ILE A 129 -4.12 5.77 -15.85
CA ILE A 129 -5.03 6.27 -16.90
C ILE A 129 -4.58 7.64 -17.43
N ALA A 130 -4.03 8.50 -16.55
CA ALA A 130 -3.49 9.80 -16.95
C ALA A 130 -2.18 9.68 -17.75
N LEU A 131 -1.36 8.67 -17.48
CA LEU A 131 -0.12 8.40 -18.23
C LEU A 131 -0.41 7.78 -19.61
N ASP A 132 -1.21 6.72 -19.61
CA ASP A 132 -1.63 6.02 -20.85
C ASP A 132 -3.01 5.38 -20.63
N LYS A 133 -4.02 6.03 -21.14
CA LYS A 133 -5.41 5.56 -21.03
C LYS A 133 -5.68 4.29 -21.86
N ASN A 134 -4.85 4.02 -22.86
CA ASN A 134 -4.98 2.86 -23.74
C ASN A 134 -4.04 1.70 -23.34
N PHE A 135 -3.34 1.86 -22.22
CA PHE A 135 -2.45 0.82 -21.70
C PHE A 135 -3.17 -0.53 -21.61
N LYS A 136 -2.50 -1.56 -22.07
CA LYS A 136 -2.96 -2.93 -21.92
C LYS A 136 -1.78 -3.82 -21.53
N SER A 137 -1.91 -4.54 -20.42
CA SER A 137 -0.90 -5.50 -20.00
C SER A 137 -0.83 -6.69 -20.94
N ASP A 138 0.37 -7.09 -21.28
CA ASP A 138 0.71 -8.30 -22.04
C ASP A 138 0.91 -9.54 -21.15
N ASP A 139 0.92 -9.36 -19.81
CA ASP A 139 1.11 -10.46 -18.85
C ASP A 139 -0.10 -11.40 -18.85
N ALA A 140 0.13 -12.66 -19.28
CA ALA A 140 -0.90 -13.70 -19.31
C ALA A 140 -1.44 -14.08 -17.92
N ASN A 141 -0.68 -13.79 -16.86
CA ASN A 141 -1.07 -14.11 -15.48
C ASN A 141 -2.03 -13.10 -14.84
N LEU A 142 -2.24 -11.95 -15.50
CA LEU A 142 -3.20 -10.95 -15.08
C LEU A 142 -4.55 -11.19 -15.75
N GLN A 143 -5.62 -11.24 -14.97
CA GLN A 143 -6.99 -11.37 -15.49
C GLN A 143 -7.52 -10.01 -15.95
N LEU A 144 -7.27 -8.95 -15.14
CA LEU A 144 -7.58 -7.57 -15.49
C LEU A 144 -6.37 -6.99 -16.23
N LYS A 145 -6.54 -6.67 -17.49
CA LYS A 145 -5.42 -6.27 -18.36
C LYS A 145 -5.35 -4.78 -18.63
N THR A 146 -6.44 -4.07 -18.39
CA THR A 146 -6.53 -2.64 -18.65
C THR A 146 -6.73 -1.84 -17.36
N PRO A 147 -6.26 -0.58 -17.33
CA PRO A 147 -6.51 0.30 -16.18
C PRO A 147 -7.99 0.51 -15.88
N VAL A 148 -8.83 0.50 -16.89
CA VAL A 148 -10.29 0.67 -16.75
C VAL A 148 -10.91 -0.54 -16.05
N GLU A 149 -10.53 -1.75 -16.44
CA GLU A 149 -11.00 -2.97 -15.77
C GLU A 149 -10.61 -2.98 -14.29
N LEU A 150 -9.35 -2.68 -13.99
CA LEU A 150 -8.85 -2.65 -12.61
C LEU A 150 -9.50 -1.53 -11.79
N LYS A 151 -9.73 -0.36 -12.40
CA LYS A 151 -10.46 0.74 -11.76
C LYS A 151 -11.88 0.33 -11.38
N ASN A 152 -12.60 -0.32 -12.28
CA ASN A 152 -13.96 -0.78 -12.02
C ASN A 152 -14.00 -1.77 -10.83
N GLU A 153 -13.03 -2.67 -10.72
CA GLU A 153 -12.93 -3.59 -9.57
C GLU A 153 -12.71 -2.85 -8.25
N PHE A 154 -11.88 -1.80 -8.24
CA PHE A 154 -11.72 -0.95 -7.07
C PHE A 154 -13.00 -0.23 -6.70
N GLU A 155 -13.67 0.39 -7.69
CA GLU A 155 -14.90 1.13 -7.46
C GLU A 155 -16.04 0.23 -6.99
N GLU A 156 -16.17 -0.97 -7.57
CA GLU A 156 -17.15 -1.96 -7.13
C GLU A 156 -16.82 -2.48 -5.73
N GLY A 157 -15.55 -2.73 -5.45
CA GLY A 157 -15.11 -3.23 -4.17
C GLY A 157 -15.26 -2.25 -3.01
N LEU A 158 -15.35 -0.94 -3.30
CA LEU A 158 -15.59 0.12 -2.31
C LEU A 158 -17.09 0.41 -2.10
N LYS A 159 -17.97 -0.12 -2.95
CA LYS A 159 -19.43 0.07 -2.79
C LYS A 159 -19.97 -0.92 -1.75
N VAL A 160 -20.62 -0.41 -0.73
CA VAL A 160 -21.43 -1.24 0.16
C VAL A 160 -22.78 -1.49 -0.51
N THR A 161 -23.07 -2.72 -0.80
CA THR A 161 -24.32 -3.14 -1.45
C THR A 161 -25.07 -4.14 -0.58
N ALA A 162 -26.39 -4.30 -0.82
CA ALA A 162 -27.19 -5.31 -0.12
C ALA A 162 -26.62 -6.74 -0.31
N SER A 163 -25.87 -6.99 -1.40
CA SER A 163 -25.19 -8.26 -1.63
C SER A 163 -24.05 -8.52 -0.66
N ASP A 164 -23.52 -7.51 0.02
CA ASP A 164 -22.44 -7.67 1.00
C ASP A 164 -22.92 -8.35 2.29
N PHE A 165 -24.22 -8.31 2.52
CA PHE A 165 -24.90 -9.02 3.61
C PHE A 165 -25.31 -10.46 3.27
N ASN A 166 -24.99 -10.93 2.06
CA ASN A 166 -25.29 -12.29 1.64
C ASN A 166 -24.22 -13.26 2.17
N PRO A 167 -24.57 -14.24 3.05
CA PRO A 167 -23.63 -15.18 3.62
C PRO A 167 -22.98 -16.12 2.57
N PHE A 168 -23.54 -16.22 1.38
CA PHE A 168 -22.99 -17.03 0.27
C PHE A 168 -21.93 -16.28 -0.55
N LYS A 169 -21.61 -15.02 -0.26
CA LYS A 169 -20.59 -14.23 -0.94
C LYS A 169 -19.14 -14.70 -0.68
N VAL A 170 -18.98 -15.71 0.21
CA VAL A 170 -17.71 -16.35 0.54
C VAL A 170 -17.00 -17.00 -0.68
N LEU A 171 -17.71 -17.11 -1.81
CA LEU A 171 -17.24 -17.73 -3.05
C LEU A 171 -16.63 -16.72 -4.04
N ARG A 172 -16.37 -15.47 -3.63
CA ARG A 172 -15.68 -14.50 -4.51
C ARG A 172 -14.28 -14.99 -4.84
N GLU A 173 -13.94 -14.93 -6.11
CA GLU A 173 -12.60 -15.20 -6.59
C GLU A 173 -11.85 -13.90 -6.89
N ARG A 174 -10.55 -13.87 -6.54
CA ARG A 174 -9.65 -12.77 -6.87
C ARG A 174 -9.20 -12.90 -8.33
N LYS A 175 -9.37 -11.84 -9.08
CA LYS A 175 -8.94 -11.73 -10.48
C LYS A 175 -7.48 -11.32 -10.61
#